data_f89538871979170f8b965ae8bee6de49
#
_entry.id   f89538871979170f8b965ae8bee6de49
#
_cell.length_a   1.000
_cell.length_b   1.000
_cell.length_c   1.000
_cell.angle_alpha   90.00
_cell.angle_beta   90.00
_cell.angle_gamma   90.00
#
_symmetry.space_group_name_H-M   'P 1'
#
loop_
_entity.id
_entity.type
_entity.pdbx_description
1 polymer ?
#
loop_
_entity_poly.entity_id
_entity_poly.type
_entity_poly.pdbx_seq_one_letter_code
_entity_poly.pdbx_strand_id
1 'polypeptide(L)'
;MPALSDLKSENLVTRAVEALRQFILDELLVPGAELPSQGKLAERLGVSRTVIREAMRILESQGLLEITQGKLPRVLPPNTQVVIDGLSTLMERSSATLLDVLEVRRPVEIEVAVLAAERATGEHLRQMSEANEALAKAQTIEAQILADMRFHKIVAEATENPVFAIVLDVLAQFLFESRRKTLKQSGAKVALRHHRQLLKAIEERDLTKARQAAADGMRQTEADLKREAKQSAKRKRSPRRR
;
A
#
# COMPACT_ATOMS: atom_id res chain seq x y z
N MET A 1 -10.18 -18.84 -35.56
CA MET A 1 -9.29 -17.68 -35.79
C MET A 1 -10.09 -16.41 -35.53
N PRO A 2 -9.62 -15.47 -34.71
CA PRO A 2 -10.31 -14.17 -34.53
C PRO A 2 -10.34 -13.45 -35.88
N ALA A 3 -11.45 -12.79 -36.17
CA ALA A 3 -11.62 -12.05 -37.42
C ALA A 3 -10.68 -10.81 -37.41
N LEU A 4 -10.15 -10.41 -38.57
CA LEU A 4 -9.30 -9.23 -38.72
C LEU A 4 -9.97 -7.91 -38.24
N SER A 5 -11.32 -7.89 -38.17
CA SER A 5 -12.12 -6.81 -37.56
C SER A 5 -11.89 -6.69 -36.06
N ASP A 6 -11.60 -7.78 -35.35
CA ASP A 6 -11.44 -7.79 -33.88
C ASP A 6 -10.11 -7.16 -33.47
N LEU A 7 -9.06 -7.35 -34.27
CA LEU A 7 -7.75 -6.72 -34.02
C LEU A 7 -7.79 -5.19 -34.16
N LYS A 8 -8.62 -4.65 -35.09
CA LYS A 8 -8.83 -3.20 -35.23
C LYS A 8 -9.63 -2.64 -34.06
N SER A 9 -10.59 -3.40 -33.53
CA SER A 9 -11.39 -3.02 -32.36
C SER A 9 -10.57 -2.98 -31.08
N GLU A 10 -9.69 -3.97 -30.83
CA GLU A 10 -8.78 -3.98 -29.69
C GLU A 10 -7.82 -2.77 -29.67
N ASN A 11 -7.32 -2.39 -30.86
CA ASN A 11 -6.46 -1.19 -30.98
C ASN A 11 -7.23 0.09 -30.61
N LEU A 12 -8.52 0.21 -31.00
CA LEU A 12 -9.36 1.38 -30.66
C LEU A 12 -9.66 1.44 -29.16
N VAL A 13 -9.91 0.32 -28.49
CA VAL A 13 -10.12 0.27 -27.04
C VAL A 13 -8.86 0.70 -26.31
N THR A 14 -7.70 0.16 -26.67
CA THR A 14 -6.41 0.52 -26.05
C THR A 14 -6.11 2.01 -26.20
N ARG A 15 -6.35 2.57 -27.39
CA ARG A 15 -6.19 4.01 -27.66
C ARG A 15 -7.18 4.86 -26.86
N ALA A 16 -8.43 4.40 -26.71
CA ALA A 16 -9.42 5.08 -25.89
C ALA A 16 -9.05 5.04 -24.40
N VAL A 17 -8.52 3.93 -23.89
CA VAL A 17 -7.98 3.83 -22.52
C VAL A 17 -6.89 4.87 -22.29
N GLU A 18 -5.92 4.95 -23.19
CA GLU A 18 -4.81 5.89 -23.06
C GLU A 18 -5.29 7.35 -23.15
N ALA A 19 -6.17 7.66 -24.10
CA ALA A 19 -6.75 9.00 -24.23
C ALA A 19 -7.55 9.42 -22.99
N LEU A 20 -8.33 8.51 -22.40
CA LEU A 20 -9.08 8.79 -21.17
C LEU A 20 -8.16 8.93 -19.96
N ARG A 21 -7.12 8.10 -19.86
CA ARG A 21 -6.10 8.22 -18.81
C ARG A 21 -5.40 9.57 -18.89
N GLN A 22 -4.95 9.96 -20.08
CA GLN A 22 -4.29 11.23 -20.31
C GLN A 22 -5.23 12.41 -19.99
N PHE A 23 -6.50 12.32 -20.37
CA PHE A 23 -7.51 13.31 -20.04
C PHE A 23 -7.63 13.52 -18.52
N ILE A 24 -7.65 12.42 -17.73
CA ILE A 24 -7.71 12.50 -16.25
C ILE A 24 -6.48 13.20 -15.70
N LEU A 25 -5.29 12.94 -16.25
CA LEU A 25 -4.02 13.51 -15.80
C LEU A 25 -3.85 14.97 -16.22
N ASP A 26 -4.15 15.30 -17.49
CA ASP A 26 -3.95 16.65 -18.04
C ASP A 26 -4.92 17.68 -17.47
N GLU A 27 -6.17 17.26 -17.25
CA GLU A 27 -7.19 18.11 -16.61
C GLU A 27 -7.02 18.15 -15.08
N LEU A 28 -5.99 17.49 -14.53
CA LEU A 28 -5.72 17.39 -13.09
C LEU A 28 -7.00 17.03 -12.29
N LEU A 29 -7.77 16.08 -12.82
CA LEU A 29 -9.04 15.71 -12.20
C LEU A 29 -8.82 15.13 -10.82
N VAL A 30 -9.30 15.86 -9.81
CA VAL A 30 -9.19 15.44 -8.41
C VAL A 30 -10.07 14.22 -8.12
N PRO A 31 -9.74 13.40 -7.13
CA PRO A 31 -10.59 12.32 -6.66
C PRO A 31 -12.03 12.79 -6.40
N GLY A 32 -13.00 12.03 -6.90
CA GLY A 32 -14.42 12.37 -6.85
C GLY A 32 -14.92 13.20 -8.04
N ALA A 33 -14.05 13.72 -8.91
CA ALA A 33 -14.45 14.42 -10.12
C ALA A 33 -15.23 13.50 -11.04
N GLU A 34 -16.28 14.02 -11.67
CA GLU A 34 -17.13 13.28 -12.61
C GLU A 34 -16.60 13.43 -14.04
N LEU A 35 -16.49 12.32 -14.75
CA LEU A 35 -16.20 12.34 -16.17
C LEU A 35 -17.48 12.61 -17.00
N PRO A 36 -17.34 13.13 -18.22
CA PRO A 36 -18.46 13.22 -19.15
C PRO A 36 -19.11 11.85 -19.39
N SER A 37 -20.39 11.85 -19.79
CA SER A 37 -21.09 10.61 -20.12
C SER A 37 -20.41 9.84 -21.24
N GLN A 38 -20.60 8.52 -21.28
CA GLN A 38 -20.06 7.65 -22.34
C GLN A 38 -20.41 8.14 -23.75
N GLY A 39 -21.61 8.71 -23.92
CA GLY A 39 -22.04 9.29 -25.22
C GLY A 39 -21.19 10.51 -25.61
N LYS A 40 -20.96 11.43 -24.66
CA LYS A 40 -20.12 12.63 -24.89
C LYS A 40 -18.65 12.26 -25.15
N LEU A 41 -18.14 11.26 -24.44
CA LEU A 41 -16.77 10.77 -24.66
C LEU A 41 -16.60 10.06 -26.00
N ALA A 42 -17.60 9.27 -26.41
CA ALA A 42 -17.63 8.63 -27.73
C ALA A 42 -17.60 9.65 -28.89
N GLU A 43 -18.40 10.71 -28.77
CA GLU A 43 -18.41 11.81 -29.71
C GLU A 43 -17.07 12.55 -29.77
N ARG A 44 -16.51 12.92 -28.62
CA ARG A 44 -15.20 13.62 -28.51
C ARG A 44 -14.04 12.84 -29.09
N LEU A 45 -14.01 11.52 -28.87
CA LEU A 45 -12.93 10.66 -29.35
C LEU A 45 -13.18 10.05 -30.73
N GLY A 46 -14.35 10.28 -31.33
CA GLY A 46 -14.70 9.75 -32.65
C GLY A 46 -14.79 8.22 -32.69
N VAL A 47 -15.22 7.60 -31.59
CA VAL A 47 -15.34 6.14 -31.45
C VAL A 47 -16.76 5.73 -31.06
N SER A 48 -17.06 4.43 -31.12
CA SER A 48 -18.38 3.93 -30.72
C SER A 48 -18.53 3.96 -29.18
N ARG A 49 -19.78 4.04 -28.69
CA ARG A 49 -20.09 3.92 -27.24
C ARG A 49 -19.60 2.60 -26.65
N THR A 50 -19.57 1.54 -27.45
CA THR A 50 -19.05 0.22 -27.04
C THR A 50 -17.55 0.31 -26.71
N VAL A 51 -16.75 0.96 -27.56
CA VAL A 51 -15.32 1.19 -27.33
C VAL A 51 -15.10 1.98 -26.02
N ILE A 52 -15.86 3.06 -25.82
CA ILE A 52 -15.75 3.83 -24.56
C ILE A 52 -16.14 2.99 -23.34
N ARG A 53 -17.21 2.21 -23.43
CA ARG A 53 -17.62 1.36 -22.31
C ARG A 53 -16.56 0.34 -21.94
N GLU A 54 -15.93 -0.31 -22.92
CA GLU A 54 -14.83 -1.26 -22.67
C GLU A 54 -13.58 -0.54 -22.12
N ALA A 55 -13.22 0.60 -22.67
CA ALA A 55 -12.11 1.42 -22.15
C ALA A 55 -12.33 1.84 -20.68
N MET A 56 -13.55 2.27 -20.36
CA MET A 56 -13.90 2.63 -18.97
C MET A 56 -13.85 1.44 -18.01
N ARG A 57 -14.29 0.24 -18.42
CA ARG A 57 -14.16 -0.98 -17.62
C ARG A 57 -12.70 -1.34 -17.34
N ILE A 58 -11.82 -1.13 -18.33
CA ILE A 58 -10.38 -1.32 -18.12
C ILE A 58 -9.86 -0.31 -17.09
N LEU A 59 -10.22 0.97 -17.20
CA LEU A 59 -9.82 1.99 -16.23
C LEU A 59 -10.40 1.73 -14.83
N GLU A 60 -11.61 1.20 -14.73
CA GLU A 60 -12.20 0.74 -13.48
C GLU A 60 -11.41 -0.43 -12.86
N SER A 61 -11.08 -1.45 -13.68
CA SER A 61 -10.25 -2.58 -13.23
C SER A 61 -8.83 -2.18 -12.80
N GLN A 62 -8.35 -1.04 -13.30
CA GLN A 62 -7.08 -0.42 -12.90
C GLN A 62 -7.20 0.50 -11.67
N GLY A 63 -8.40 0.63 -11.09
CA GLY A 63 -8.65 1.45 -9.93
C GLY A 63 -8.60 2.97 -10.17
N LEU A 64 -8.73 3.41 -11.43
CA LEU A 64 -8.75 4.83 -11.79
C LEU A 64 -10.15 5.42 -11.73
N LEU A 65 -11.18 4.62 -12.03
CA LEU A 65 -12.57 5.05 -12.09
C LEU A 65 -13.47 4.19 -11.23
N GLU A 66 -14.55 4.80 -10.75
CA GLU A 66 -15.73 4.13 -10.23
C GLU A 66 -16.88 4.29 -11.22
N ILE A 67 -17.50 3.17 -11.59
CA ILE A 67 -18.65 3.14 -12.52
C ILE A 67 -19.87 2.61 -11.79
N THR A 68 -20.81 3.49 -11.50
CA THR A 68 -22.10 3.12 -10.88
C THR A 68 -23.21 3.26 -11.88
N GLN A 69 -24.12 2.28 -11.96
CA GLN A 69 -25.26 2.31 -12.87
C GLN A 69 -26.12 3.57 -12.63
N GLY A 70 -26.43 4.28 -13.71
CA GLY A 70 -27.24 5.50 -13.67
C GLY A 70 -26.53 6.76 -13.18
N LYS A 71 -25.21 6.68 -12.88
CA LYS A 71 -24.41 7.85 -12.49
C LYS A 71 -23.28 8.11 -13.48
N LEU A 72 -22.73 9.32 -13.45
CA LEU A 72 -21.51 9.63 -14.18
C LEU A 72 -20.32 8.91 -13.55
N PRO A 73 -19.36 8.44 -14.34
CA PRO A 73 -18.13 7.82 -13.82
C PRO A 73 -17.34 8.84 -13.01
N ARG A 74 -16.71 8.39 -11.91
CA ARG A 74 -15.92 9.24 -11.02
C ARG A 74 -14.48 8.79 -10.94
N VAL A 75 -13.57 9.75 -10.83
CA VAL A 75 -12.15 9.49 -10.59
C VAL A 75 -11.98 9.01 -9.15
N LEU A 76 -11.34 7.86 -9.00
CA LEU A 76 -10.98 7.33 -7.68
C LEU A 76 -9.71 7.99 -7.13
N PRO A 77 -9.56 8.08 -5.81
CA PRO A 77 -8.27 8.41 -5.21
C PRO A 77 -7.23 7.34 -5.59
N PRO A 78 -5.95 7.72 -5.71
CA PRO A 78 -4.89 6.74 -5.88
C PRO A 78 -4.97 5.68 -4.78
N ASN A 79 -4.98 4.40 -5.18
CA ASN A 79 -4.99 3.29 -4.25
C ASN A 79 -4.04 2.18 -4.73
N THR A 80 -3.53 1.42 -3.79
CA THR A 80 -2.59 0.33 -4.04
C THR A 80 -3.28 -1.03 -4.21
N GLN A 81 -4.62 -1.10 -4.11
CA GLN A 81 -5.37 -2.36 -4.06
C GLN A 81 -5.15 -3.23 -5.29
N VAL A 82 -5.14 -2.65 -6.49
CA VAL A 82 -4.92 -3.40 -7.74
C VAL A 82 -3.53 -4.05 -7.77
N VAL A 83 -2.51 -3.35 -7.24
CA VAL A 83 -1.15 -3.88 -7.13
C VAL A 83 -1.10 -4.99 -6.08
N ILE A 84 -1.78 -4.80 -4.96
CA ILE A 84 -1.87 -5.79 -3.87
C ILE A 84 -2.53 -7.07 -4.37
N ASP A 85 -3.66 -6.98 -5.08
CA ASP A 85 -4.40 -8.15 -5.60
C ASP A 85 -3.56 -8.93 -6.63
N GLY A 86 -2.90 -8.23 -7.55
CA GLY A 86 -2.00 -8.83 -8.52
C GLY A 86 -0.80 -9.51 -7.85
N LEU A 87 -0.14 -8.83 -6.92
CA LEU A 87 1.00 -9.38 -6.20
C LEU A 87 0.60 -10.55 -5.29
N SER A 88 -0.58 -10.49 -4.64
CA SER A 88 -1.14 -11.59 -3.83
C SER A 88 -1.27 -12.87 -4.66
N THR A 89 -1.85 -12.76 -5.86
CA THR A 89 -1.99 -13.89 -6.77
C THR A 89 -0.64 -14.48 -7.16
N LEU A 90 0.36 -13.65 -7.44
CA LEU A 90 1.71 -14.11 -7.77
C LEU A 90 2.39 -14.79 -6.58
N MET A 91 2.24 -14.23 -5.38
CA MET A 91 2.80 -14.81 -4.16
C MET A 91 2.19 -16.17 -3.82
N GLU A 92 0.86 -16.31 -3.94
CA GLU A 92 0.18 -17.60 -3.75
C GLU A 92 0.71 -18.67 -4.71
N ARG A 93 0.91 -18.31 -5.99
CA ARG A 93 1.42 -19.22 -7.01
C ARG A 93 2.90 -19.57 -6.81
N SER A 94 3.71 -18.67 -6.24
CA SER A 94 5.13 -18.89 -5.96
C SER A 94 5.40 -19.53 -4.60
N SER A 95 4.36 -19.78 -3.80
CA SER A 95 4.48 -20.26 -2.40
C SER A 95 5.32 -19.32 -1.52
N ALA A 96 5.35 -18.04 -1.84
CA ALA A 96 6.05 -17.03 -1.07
C ALA A 96 5.47 -16.91 0.36
N THR A 97 6.35 -16.67 1.31
CA THR A 97 6.00 -16.56 2.73
C THR A 97 6.05 -15.11 3.23
N LEU A 98 5.49 -14.85 4.40
CA LEU A 98 5.63 -13.54 5.06
C LEU A 98 7.09 -13.21 5.42
N LEU A 99 7.94 -14.21 5.60
CA LEU A 99 9.37 -13.98 5.84
C LEU A 99 10.08 -13.48 4.57
N ASP A 100 9.66 -13.98 3.40
CA ASP A 100 10.19 -13.51 2.11
C ASP A 100 9.79 -12.04 1.86
N VAL A 101 8.53 -11.68 2.17
CA VAL A 101 8.08 -10.27 2.14
C VAL A 101 8.92 -9.40 3.08
N LEU A 102 9.18 -9.89 4.29
CA LEU A 102 9.97 -9.14 5.28
C LEU A 102 11.43 -8.97 4.86
N GLU A 103 12.00 -9.97 4.17
CA GLU A 103 13.37 -9.91 3.63
C GLU A 103 13.50 -8.80 2.59
N VAL A 104 12.53 -8.68 1.67
CA VAL A 104 12.47 -7.60 0.68
C VAL A 104 12.22 -6.23 1.35
N ARG A 105 11.36 -6.18 2.35
CA ARG A 105 11.00 -4.93 3.04
C ARG A 105 12.15 -4.35 3.85
N ARG A 106 12.99 -5.19 4.45
CA ARG A 106 14.08 -4.77 5.35
C ARG A 106 15.01 -3.71 4.74
N PRO A 107 15.64 -3.92 3.57
CA PRO A 107 16.52 -2.91 2.98
C PRO A 107 15.77 -1.61 2.64
N VAL A 108 14.51 -1.70 2.23
CA VAL A 108 13.67 -0.54 1.90
C VAL A 108 13.38 0.30 3.17
N GLU A 109 12.95 -0.34 4.27
CA GLU A 109 12.67 0.35 5.54
C GLU A 109 13.92 1.03 6.12
N ILE A 110 15.08 0.39 5.99
CA ILE A 110 16.34 0.94 6.47
C ILE A 110 16.72 2.19 5.66
N GLU A 111 16.58 2.16 4.33
CA GLU A 111 16.88 3.31 3.49
C GLU A 111 15.88 4.44 3.69
N VAL A 112 14.60 4.11 3.80
CA VAL A 112 13.52 5.07 4.11
C VAL A 112 13.81 5.80 5.43
N ALA A 113 14.26 5.09 6.47
CA ALA A 113 14.62 5.71 7.75
C ALA A 113 15.78 6.71 7.62
N VAL A 114 16.79 6.39 6.81
CA VAL A 114 17.93 7.27 6.54
C VAL A 114 17.48 8.51 5.78
N LEU A 115 16.72 8.35 4.71
CA LEU A 115 16.19 9.47 3.91
C LEU A 115 15.21 10.33 4.72
N ALA A 116 14.39 9.72 5.57
CA ALA A 116 13.53 10.48 6.48
C ALA A 116 14.35 11.32 7.47
N ALA A 117 15.45 10.79 8.02
CA ALA A 117 16.34 11.56 8.88
C ALA A 117 17.01 12.73 8.14
N GLU A 118 17.25 12.58 6.84
CA GLU A 118 17.80 13.64 6.00
C GLU A 118 16.75 14.73 5.66
N ARG A 119 15.49 14.35 5.38
CA ARG A 119 14.50 15.19 4.70
C ARG A 119 13.27 15.56 5.53
N ALA A 120 13.01 14.88 6.65
CA ALA A 120 11.80 15.11 7.43
C ALA A 120 11.61 16.58 7.80
N THR A 121 10.40 17.08 7.61
CA THR A 121 9.98 18.40 8.05
C THR A 121 9.47 18.39 9.49
N GLY A 122 9.32 19.57 10.11
CA GLY A 122 8.70 19.67 11.43
C GLY A 122 7.27 19.10 11.48
N GLU A 123 6.55 19.20 10.37
CA GLU A 123 5.20 18.60 10.24
C GLU A 123 5.26 17.07 10.25
N HIS A 124 6.21 16.46 9.54
CA HIS A 124 6.40 15.01 9.60
C HIS A 124 6.72 14.53 11.01
N LEU A 125 7.60 15.24 11.75
CA LEU A 125 7.93 14.91 13.14
C LEU A 125 6.72 15.00 14.07
N ARG A 126 5.90 16.03 13.91
CA ARG A 126 4.64 16.20 14.66
C ARG A 126 3.68 15.03 14.39
N GLN A 127 3.47 14.68 13.12
CA GLN A 127 2.58 13.59 12.74
C GLN A 127 3.08 12.22 13.22
N MET A 128 4.38 11.95 13.19
CA MET A 128 4.99 10.74 13.77
C MET A 128 4.76 10.66 15.28
N SER A 129 4.90 11.79 15.99
CA SER A 129 4.63 11.86 17.43
C SER A 129 3.16 11.56 17.73
N GLU A 130 2.23 12.15 16.98
CA GLU A 130 0.79 11.89 17.10
C GLU A 130 0.43 10.42 16.85
N ALA A 131 1.05 9.79 15.84
CA ALA A 131 0.86 8.37 15.56
C ALA A 131 1.35 7.50 16.73
N ASN A 132 2.47 7.85 17.35
CA ASN A 132 2.98 7.19 18.54
C ASN A 132 2.06 7.38 19.76
N GLU A 133 1.48 8.56 19.94
CA GLU A 133 0.49 8.79 20.99
C GLU A 133 -0.78 7.98 20.76
N ALA A 134 -1.27 7.92 19.50
CA ALA A 134 -2.42 7.11 19.13
C ALA A 134 -2.16 5.62 19.43
N LEU A 135 -0.97 5.11 19.09
CA LEU A 135 -0.56 3.73 19.41
C LEU A 135 -0.52 3.49 20.93
N ALA A 136 -0.02 4.45 21.71
CA ALA A 136 0.05 4.35 23.17
C ALA A 136 -1.33 4.32 23.83
N LYS A 137 -2.30 5.06 23.29
CA LYS A 137 -3.67 5.19 23.80
C LYS A 137 -4.63 4.11 23.27
N ALA A 138 -4.23 3.36 22.23
CA ALA A 138 -5.09 2.39 21.55
C ALA A 138 -5.48 1.22 22.47
N GLN A 139 -6.78 1.00 22.64
CA GLN A 139 -7.34 -0.04 23.51
C GLN A 139 -7.60 -1.36 22.76
N THR A 140 -7.73 -1.32 21.44
CA THR A 140 -7.98 -2.50 20.61
C THR A 140 -6.76 -2.81 19.74
N ILE A 141 -6.61 -4.08 19.37
CA ILE A 141 -5.51 -4.50 18.50
C ILE A 141 -5.60 -3.86 17.12
N GLU A 142 -6.81 -3.66 16.62
CA GLU A 142 -7.06 -3.01 15.33
C GLU A 142 -6.62 -1.55 15.36
N ALA A 143 -6.94 -0.80 16.42
CA ALA A 143 -6.50 0.57 16.61
C ALA A 143 -4.96 0.65 16.75
N GLN A 144 -4.34 -0.34 17.41
CA GLN A 144 -2.87 -0.42 17.51
C GLN A 144 -2.23 -0.64 16.14
N ILE A 145 -2.77 -1.55 15.31
CA ILE A 145 -2.27 -1.80 13.96
C ILE A 145 -2.38 -0.56 13.09
N LEU A 146 -3.53 0.13 13.12
CA LEU A 146 -3.73 1.34 12.32
C LEU A 146 -2.76 2.47 12.73
N ALA A 147 -2.54 2.67 14.03
CA ALA A 147 -1.61 3.68 14.51
C ALA A 147 -0.15 3.33 14.16
N ASP A 148 0.24 2.06 14.26
CA ASP A 148 1.55 1.56 13.84
C ASP A 148 1.77 1.74 12.33
N MET A 149 0.80 1.37 11.51
CA MET A 149 0.87 1.58 10.05
C MET A 149 0.96 3.06 9.69
N ARG A 150 0.20 3.92 10.39
CA ARG A 150 0.27 5.38 10.19
C ARG A 150 1.67 5.93 10.47
N PHE A 151 2.33 5.50 11.54
CA PHE A 151 3.70 5.91 11.84
C PHE A 151 4.65 5.57 10.69
N HIS A 152 4.66 4.32 10.22
CA HIS A 152 5.52 3.89 9.12
C HIS A 152 5.22 4.60 7.80
N LYS A 153 3.94 4.88 7.53
CA LYS A 153 3.53 5.66 6.35
C LYS A 153 4.12 7.06 6.38
N ILE A 154 4.05 7.76 7.53
CA ILE A 154 4.60 9.11 7.67
C ILE A 154 6.13 9.09 7.51
N VAL A 155 6.82 8.06 8.03
CA VAL A 155 8.27 7.90 7.82
C VAL A 155 8.60 7.75 6.33
N ALA A 156 7.78 7.01 5.57
CA ALA A 156 7.95 6.87 4.12
C ALA A 156 7.66 8.18 3.37
N GLU A 157 6.62 8.91 3.76
CA GLU A 157 6.28 10.23 3.19
C GLU A 157 7.39 11.25 3.47
N ALA A 158 8.05 11.20 4.63
CA ALA A 158 9.15 12.06 5.00
C ALA A 158 10.42 11.89 4.13
N THR A 159 10.48 10.86 3.29
CA THR A 159 11.54 10.71 2.27
C THR A 159 11.38 11.68 1.10
N GLU A 160 10.23 12.35 0.98
CA GLU A 160 9.84 13.18 -0.18
C GLU A 160 9.89 12.44 -1.52
N ASN A 161 9.89 11.11 -1.48
CA ASN A 161 9.78 10.25 -2.65
C ASN A 161 8.51 9.38 -2.54
N PRO A 162 7.46 9.69 -3.31
CA PRO A 162 6.17 9.00 -3.21
C PRO A 162 6.26 7.50 -3.54
N VAL A 163 7.27 7.07 -4.28
CA VAL A 163 7.43 5.66 -4.65
C VAL A 163 7.73 4.80 -3.42
N PHE A 164 8.51 5.31 -2.45
CA PHE A 164 8.73 4.59 -1.19
C PHE A 164 7.43 4.39 -0.41
N ALA A 165 6.58 5.42 -0.33
CA ALA A 165 5.29 5.31 0.34
C ALA A 165 4.38 4.26 -0.34
N ILE A 166 4.32 4.25 -1.69
CA ILE A 166 3.55 3.27 -2.46
C ILE A 166 4.08 1.84 -2.23
N VAL A 167 5.39 1.63 -2.37
CA VAL A 167 6.00 0.30 -2.20
C VAL A 167 5.79 -0.23 -0.78
N LEU A 168 6.03 0.61 0.24
CA LEU A 168 5.85 0.20 1.64
C LEU A 168 4.38 -0.04 1.98
N ASP A 169 3.44 0.72 1.42
CA ASP A 169 2.00 0.49 1.61
C ASP A 169 1.59 -0.89 1.04
N VAL A 170 2.00 -1.21 -0.19
CA VAL A 170 1.77 -2.54 -0.78
C VAL A 170 2.33 -3.65 0.11
N LEU A 171 3.60 -3.54 0.52
CA LEU A 171 4.24 -4.55 1.36
C LEU A 171 3.62 -4.64 2.77
N ALA A 172 3.12 -3.51 3.31
CA ALA A 172 2.48 -3.46 4.62
C ALA A 172 1.16 -4.24 4.65
N GLN A 173 0.40 -4.27 3.56
CA GLN A 173 -0.87 -5.00 3.48
C GLN A 173 -0.65 -6.52 3.65
N PHE A 174 0.41 -7.08 3.06
CA PHE A 174 0.74 -8.50 3.27
C PHE A 174 1.13 -8.81 4.72
N LEU A 175 1.64 -7.83 5.44
CA LEU A 175 2.03 -7.97 6.84
C LEU A 175 0.91 -7.61 7.84
N PHE A 176 -0.27 -7.19 7.37
CA PHE A 176 -1.37 -6.78 8.26
C PHE A 176 -1.74 -7.89 9.25
N GLU A 177 -2.00 -9.09 8.77
CA GLU A 177 -2.29 -10.24 9.63
C GLU A 177 -1.09 -10.63 10.50
N SER A 178 0.11 -10.45 9.99
CA SER A 178 1.34 -10.64 10.72
C SER A 178 1.47 -9.63 11.88
N ARG A 179 1.21 -8.34 11.64
CA ARG A 179 1.21 -7.30 12.69
C ARG A 179 0.22 -7.61 13.78
N ARG A 180 -0.98 -8.10 13.43
CA ARG A 180 -1.96 -8.55 14.41
C ARG A 180 -1.38 -9.62 15.34
N LYS A 181 -0.57 -10.54 14.81
CA LYS A 181 0.06 -11.62 15.59
C LYS A 181 1.25 -11.11 16.39
N THR A 182 2.12 -10.30 15.80
CA THR A 182 3.31 -9.75 16.47
C THR A 182 2.94 -8.78 17.58
N LEU A 183 1.96 -7.89 17.39
CA LEU A 183 1.45 -7.01 18.42
C LEU A 183 0.78 -7.78 19.58
N LYS A 184 0.12 -8.90 19.30
CA LYS A 184 -0.39 -9.78 20.36
C LYS A 184 0.72 -10.44 21.17
N GLN A 185 1.88 -10.75 20.56
CA GLN A 185 2.99 -11.42 21.25
C GLN A 185 3.88 -10.45 22.00
N SER A 186 4.37 -9.41 21.34
CA SER A 186 5.35 -8.47 21.89
C SER A 186 4.72 -7.24 22.54
N GLY A 187 3.44 -6.95 22.16
CA GLY A 187 2.67 -5.83 22.66
C GLY A 187 3.07 -4.48 22.05
N ALA A 188 2.14 -3.53 22.07
CA ALA A 188 2.35 -2.18 21.55
C ALA A 188 3.53 -1.46 22.22
N LYS A 189 3.91 -1.81 23.45
CA LYS A 189 5.05 -1.20 24.14
C LYS A 189 6.38 -1.44 23.43
N VAL A 190 6.57 -2.61 22.80
CA VAL A 190 7.79 -2.92 22.05
C VAL A 190 7.84 -2.12 20.75
N ALA A 191 6.73 -2.05 20.01
CA ALA A 191 6.61 -1.21 18.81
C ALA A 191 6.89 0.26 19.14
N LEU A 192 6.24 0.81 20.18
CA LEU A 192 6.46 2.18 20.64
C LEU A 192 7.91 2.49 21.00
N ARG A 193 8.63 1.55 21.62
CA ARG A 193 10.05 1.74 21.92
C ARG A 193 10.85 1.94 20.63
N HIS A 194 10.66 1.09 19.63
CA HIS A 194 11.35 1.20 18.34
C HIS A 194 10.94 2.46 17.57
N HIS A 195 9.66 2.81 17.55
CA HIS A 195 9.19 4.05 16.95
C HIS A 195 9.81 5.30 17.60
N ARG A 196 9.89 5.34 18.92
CA ARG A 196 10.51 6.47 19.66
C ARG A 196 12.00 6.58 19.35
N GLN A 197 12.71 5.45 19.26
CA GLN A 197 14.13 5.45 18.89
C GLN A 197 14.33 5.98 17.47
N LEU A 198 13.49 5.54 16.51
CA LEU A 198 13.55 6.01 15.15
C LEU A 198 13.17 7.48 15.03
N LEU A 199 12.06 7.90 15.66
CA LEU A 199 11.63 9.31 15.67
C LEU A 199 12.74 10.22 16.24
N LYS A 200 13.34 9.84 17.35
CA LYS A 200 14.45 10.60 17.94
C LYS A 200 15.65 10.72 16.99
N ALA A 201 16.02 9.62 16.31
CA ALA A 201 17.11 9.64 15.34
C ALA A 201 16.79 10.55 14.13
N ILE A 202 15.53 10.56 13.67
CA ILE A 202 15.05 11.44 12.59
C ILE A 202 15.07 12.90 13.05
N GLU A 203 14.60 13.20 14.27
CA GLU A 203 14.60 14.52 14.88
C GLU A 203 16.02 15.09 15.05
N GLU A 204 16.95 14.23 15.50
CA GLU A 204 18.38 14.57 15.65
C GLU A 204 19.13 14.61 14.29
N ARG A 205 18.50 14.24 13.19
CA ARG A 205 19.10 14.06 11.87
C ARG A 205 20.33 13.14 11.86
N ASP A 206 20.30 12.14 12.72
CA ASP A 206 21.36 11.15 12.86
C ASP A 206 21.09 9.94 11.94
N LEU A 207 21.67 9.97 10.75
CA LEU A 207 21.49 8.94 9.72
C LEU A 207 21.93 7.55 10.21
N THR A 208 22.99 7.50 11.03
CA THR A 208 23.51 6.25 11.57
C THR A 208 22.56 5.63 12.59
N LYS A 209 22.04 6.45 13.52
CA LYS A 209 21.05 5.99 14.47
C LYS A 209 19.72 5.63 13.80
N ALA A 210 19.28 6.38 12.79
CA ALA A 210 18.07 6.07 12.02
C ALA A 210 18.19 4.69 11.34
N ARG A 211 19.30 4.43 10.67
CA ARG A 211 19.64 3.12 10.09
C ARG A 211 19.58 2.00 11.13
N GLN A 212 20.22 2.22 12.28
CA GLN A 212 20.28 1.24 13.35
C GLN A 212 18.89 0.98 13.95
N ALA A 213 18.11 2.02 14.24
CA ALA A 213 16.77 1.91 14.82
C ALA A 213 15.82 1.14 13.87
N ALA A 214 15.85 1.42 12.56
CA ALA A 214 15.07 0.70 11.58
C ALA A 214 15.49 -0.79 11.50
N ALA A 215 16.79 -1.06 11.45
CA ALA A 215 17.32 -2.43 11.43
C ALA A 215 16.91 -3.23 12.68
N ASP A 216 16.93 -2.60 13.85
CA ASP A 216 16.51 -3.23 15.11
C ASP A 216 15.01 -3.54 15.12
N GLY A 217 14.16 -2.62 14.67
CA GLY A 217 12.73 -2.84 14.51
C GLY A 217 12.43 -4.01 13.58
N MET A 218 13.12 -4.06 12.42
CA MET A 218 12.95 -5.16 11.45
C MET A 218 13.41 -6.51 12.01
N ARG A 219 14.53 -6.55 12.77
CA ARG A 219 14.98 -7.77 13.46
C ARG A 219 13.97 -8.25 14.50
N GLN A 220 13.35 -7.34 15.24
CA GLN A 220 12.30 -7.69 16.19
C GLN A 220 11.09 -8.30 15.49
N THR A 221 10.62 -7.68 14.42
CA THR A 221 9.49 -8.18 13.62
C THR A 221 9.77 -9.59 13.07
N GLU A 222 10.97 -9.82 12.54
CA GLU A 222 11.39 -11.14 12.05
C GLU A 222 11.40 -12.20 13.17
N ALA A 223 11.94 -11.85 14.34
CA ALA A 223 11.97 -12.75 15.50
C ALA A 223 10.56 -13.13 15.96
N ASP A 224 9.62 -12.18 15.96
CA ASP A 224 8.24 -12.40 16.34
C ASP A 224 7.52 -13.31 15.34
N LEU A 225 7.71 -13.11 14.03
CA LEU A 225 7.17 -13.99 12.99
C LEU A 225 7.71 -15.42 13.09
N LYS A 226 8.99 -15.58 13.31
CA LYS A 226 9.61 -16.91 13.50
C LYS A 226 9.07 -17.62 14.76
N ARG A 227 8.80 -16.90 15.84
CA ARG A 227 8.18 -17.46 17.06
C ARG A 227 6.75 -17.92 16.77
N GLU A 228 5.98 -17.10 16.11
CA GLU A 228 4.59 -17.43 15.75
C GLU A 228 4.50 -18.66 14.84
N ALA A 229 5.35 -18.73 13.81
CA ALA A 229 5.42 -19.90 12.93
C ALA A 229 5.73 -21.19 13.70
N LYS A 230 6.68 -21.15 14.65
CA LYS A 230 7.00 -22.29 15.53
C LYS A 230 5.82 -22.68 16.43
N GLN A 231 5.10 -21.72 17.00
CA GLN A 231 3.93 -22.00 17.85
C GLN A 231 2.76 -22.59 17.05
N SER A 232 2.50 -22.07 15.86
CA SER A 232 1.47 -22.58 14.96
C SER A 232 1.76 -24.02 14.51
N ALA A 233 3.03 -24.34 14.21
CA ALA A 233 3.46 -25.71 13.88
C ALA A 233 3.28 -26.68 15.07
N LYS A 234 3.58 -26.27 16.30
CA LYS A 234 3.35 -27.08 17.51
C LYS A 234 1.86 -27.34 17.74
N ARG A 235 0.99 -26.34 17.57
CA ARG A 235 -0.47 -26.48 17.72
C ARG A 235 -1.06 -27.46 16.72
N LYS A 236 -0.58 -27.49 15.47
CA LYS A 236 -1.01 -28.43 14.43
C LYS A 236 -0.57 -29.88 14.73
N ARG A 237 0.51 -30.08 15.46
CA ARG A 237 1.05 -31.39 15.84
C ARG A 237 0.44 -31.98 17.12
N SER A 238 -0.23 -31.19 17.95
CA SER A 238 -0.89 -31.64 19.15
C SER A 238 -2.26 -32.24 18.77
N PRO A 239 -2.52 -33.55 18.95
CA PRO A 239 -3.82 -34.14 18.63
C PRO A 239 -4.89 -33.52 19.53
N ARG A 240 -6.03 -33.14 18.93
CA ARG A 240 -7.24 -32.80 19.70
C ARG A 240 -7.57 -33.98 20.57
N ARG A 241 -7.27 -33.88 21.86
CA ARG A 241 -7.91 -34.79 22.84
C ARG A 241 -9.42 -34.51 22.78
N ARG A 242 -10.17 -35.49 22.27
CA ARG A 242 -11.63 -35.56 22.41
C ARG A 242 -11.97 -35.94 23.84
#